data_3851267ba631473401a5d3003262983d
#
_entry.id   3851267ba631473401a5d3003262983d
#
_cell.length_a   1.000
_cell.length_b   1.000
_cell.length_c   1.000
_cell.angle_alpha   90.00
_cell.angle_beta   90.00
_cell.angle_gamma   90.00
#
_symmetry.space_group_name_H-M   'P 1'
#
loop_
_entity.id
_entity.type
_entity.pdbx_description
1 polymer ?
#
loop_
_entity_poly.entity_id
_entity_poly.type
_entity_poly.pdbx_seq_one_letter_code
_entity_poly.pdbx_strand_id
1 'polypeptide(L)'
;IEHKQVAIKLEQKRTRAPQLSYESKLYGLFASSPSVPHMHYYGSEGEYNVMVIDLLDRSLEDLHEVCHRRFSLKTVLMLACQMISAVEYLHKRNFIHRDIKPDNFVMGLGKDANHVFVIDFGLAKRYRDLITHVHIHPADGKSLTGTARYASVGALGGNEQSRRDDMESLGYVWLYLLRGSLPWMGLPVKTKRAKYQQIYEVKASTSFESLCEGFPHEFVDYFHAVRDLKFSDEPDYARYRKMFWDLFIR
;
A
#
# COMPACT_ATOMS: atom_id res chain seq x y z
N ILE A 1 20.24 -3.54 -30.70
CA ILE A 1 19.68 -4.01 -29.38
C ILE A 1 19.75 -2.80 -28.49
N GLU A 2 18.60 -2.23 -28.15
CA GLU A 2 18.55 -1.17 -27.13
C GLU A 2 18.91 -1.80 -25.78
N HIS A 3 19.94 -1.30 -25.13
CA HIS A 3 20.34 -1.71 -23.78
C HIS A 3 19.40 -1.04 -22.76
N LYS A 4 18.21 -1.60 -22.56
CA LYS A 4 17.28 -1.13 -21.53
C LYS A 4 17.66 -1.76 -20.19
N GLN A 5 17.86 -0.94 -19.15
CA GLN A 5 18.02 -1.42 -17.79
C GLN A 5 16.68 -1.92 -17.25
N VAL A 6 16.70 -3.02 -16.52
CA VAL A 6 15.51 -3.67 -15.95
C VAL A 6 15.75 -4.08 -14.50
N ALA A 7 14.71 -4.26 -13.75
CA ALA A 7 14.76 -4.89 -12.43
C ALA A 7 14.42 -6.38 -12.54
N ILE A 8 15.17 -7.22 -11.83
CA ILE A 8 14.99 -8.67 -11.84
C ILE A 8 14.67 -9.13 -10.44
N LYS A 9 13.49 -9.74 -10.27
CA LYS A 9 13.06 -10.39 -9.02
C LYS A 9 13.24 -11.91 -9.15
N LEU A 10 13.96 -12.49 -8.18
CA LEU A 10 14.28 -13.92 -8.15
C LEU A 10 13.59 -14.59 -6.96
N GLU A 11 13.03 -15.77 -7.17
CA GLU A 11 12.47 -16.61 -6.12
C GLU A 11 12.97 -18.04 -6.29
N GLN A 12 13.50 -18.65 -5.24
CA GLN A 12 13.90 -20.06 -5.28
C GLN A 12 12.68 -20.97 -5.50
N LYS A 13 12.75 -21.92 -6.45
CA LYS A 13 11.67 -22.86 -6.74
C LYS A 13 11.24 -23.69 -5.53
N ARG A 14 12.17 -23.98 -4.62
CA ARG A 14 11.94 -24.76 -3.40
C ARG A 14 11.59 -23.91 -2.17
N THR A 15 11.10 -22.69 -2.37
CA THR A 15 10.64 -21.86 -1.24
C THR A 15 9.39 -22.45 -0.58
N ARG A 16 9.26 -22.24 0.75
CA ARG A 16 8.08 -22.72 1.51
C ARG A 16 6.79 -21.95 1.19
N ALA A 17 6.92 -20.73 0.69
CA ALA A 17 5.79 -19.84 0.38
C ALA A 17 6.00 -19.20 -1.00
N PRO A 18 5.77 -19.91 -2.11
CA PRO A 18 5.96 -19.39 -3.45
C PRO A 18 4.94 -18.28 -3.75
N GLN A 19 5.43 -17.12 -4.17
CA GLN A 19 4.61 -15.95 -4.48
C GLN A 19 4.82 -15.43 -5.91
N LEU A 20 6.02 -15.59 -6.46
CA LEU A 20 6.41 -14.92 -7.71
C LEU A 20 5.54 -15.33 -8.91
N SER A 21 5.11 -16.59 -8.97
CA SER A 21 4.19 -17.07 -10.02
C SER A 21 2.80 -16.44 -9.91
N TYR A 22 2.30 -16.20 -8.71
CA TYR A 22 1.05 -15.50 -8.50
C TYR A 22 1.20 -14.01 -8.83
N GLU A 23 2.24 -13.41 -8.33
CA GLU A 23 2.56 -12.00 -8.54
C GLU A 23 2.73 -11.67 -10.03
N SER A 24 3.42 -12.51 -10.81
CA SER A 24 3.59 -12.30 -12.25
C SER A 24 2.25 -12.27 -13.02
N LYS A 25 1.28 -13.11 -12.62
CA LYS A 25 -0.07 -13.08 -13.21
C LYS A 25 -0.78 -11.75 -12.94
N LEU A 26 -0.56 -11.17 -11.75
CA LEU A 26 -1.13 -9.88 -11.39
C LEU A 26 -0.47 -8.73 -12.14
N TYR A 27 0.86 -8.76 -12.34
CA TYR A 27 1.52 -7.80 -13.23
C TYR A 27 0.93 -7.85 -14.64
N GLY A 28 0.67 -9.02 -15.19
CA GLY A 28 -0.02 -9.18 -16.47
C GLY A 28 -1.43 -8.60 -16.48
N LEU A 29 -2.21 -8.83 -15.39
CA LEU A 29 -3.56 -8.31 -15.25
C LEU A 29 -3.58 -6.77 -15.12
N PHE A 30 -2.57 -6.20 -14.50
CA PHE A 30 -2.45 -4.76 -14.26
C PHE A 30 -1.63 -4.01 -15.33
N ALA A 31 -1.19 -4.66 -16.40
CA ALA A 31 -0.27 -4.13 -17.41
C ALA A 31 -0.75 -2.83 -18.11
N SER A 32 -2.06 -2.54 -18.09
CA SER A 32 -2.61 -1.29 -18.65
C SER A 32 -2.65 -0.13 -17.64
N SER A 33 -2.14 -0.31 -16.43
CA SER A 33 -2.03 0.75 -15.43
C SER A 33 -0.84 1.65 -15.74
N PRO A 34 -1.00 2.98 -15.69
CA PRO A 34 0.15 3.87 -15.74
C PRO A 34 0.99 3.82 -14.44
N SER A 35 0.43 3.29 -13.34
CA SER A 35 1.08 3.24 -12.02
C SER A 35 1.57 1.84 -11.63
N VAL A 36 1.67 0.91 -12.60
CA VAL A 36 2.28 -0.42 -12.39
C VAL A 36 3.38 -0.60 -13.42
N PRO A 37 4.61 -0.99 -13.03
CA PRO A 37 5.70 -1.19 -13.98
C PRO A 37 5.37 -2.33 -14.95
N HIS A 38 5.81 -2.20 -16.20
CA HIS A 38 5.62 -3.23 -17.20
C HIS A 38 6.46 -4.47 -16.88
N MET A 39 5.85 -5.65 -16.98
CA MET A 39 6.54 -6.93 -16.87
C MET A 39 7.00 -7.38 -18.27
N HIS A 40 8.31 -7.53 -18.43
CA HIS A 40 8.95 -7.93 -19.69
C HIS A 40 9.05 -9.44 -19.85
N TYR A 41 9.25 -10.14 -18.76
CA TYR A 41 9.45 -11.58 -18.78
C TYR A 41 9.06 -12.21 -17.43
N TYR A 42 8.52 -13.40 -17.51
CA TYR A 42 8.41 -14.33 -16.38
C TYR A 42 8.74 -15.73 -16.87
N GLY A 43 9.59 -16.45 -16.14
CA GLY A 43 9.99 -17.81 -16.48
C GLY A 43 10.80 -18.48 -15.37
N SER A 44 11.39 -19.61 -15.71
CA SER A 44 12.20 -20.41 -14.79
C SER A 44 13.61 -20.59 -15.35
N GLU A 45 14.61 -20.19 -14.57
CA GLU A 45 16.01 -20.31 -14.90
C GLU A 45 16.77 -21.06 -13.81
N GLY A 46 17.28 -22.24 -14.10
CA GLY A 46 17.94 -23.10 -13.11
C GLY A 46 17.02 -23.36 -11.91
N GLU A 47 17.48 -23.06 -10.71
CA GLU A 47 16.76 -23.24 -9.45
C GLU A 47 15.83 -22.05 -9.08
N TYR A 48 15.66 -21.05 -9.98
CA TYR A 48 14.89 -19.85 -9.70
C TYR A 48 13.71 -19.68 -10.65
N ASN A 49 12.62 -19.11 -10.14
CA ASN A 49 11.64 -18.37 -10.90
C ASN A 49 12.14 -16.93 -11.05
N VAL A 50 12.00 -16.38 -12.23
CA VAL A 50 12.55 -15.08 -12.60
C VAL A 50 11.44 -14.21 -13.14
N MET A 51 11.29 -13.00 -12.61
CA MET A 51 10.41 -11.97 -13.14
C MET A 51 11.23 -10.72 -13.47
N VAL A 52 11.06 -10.19 -14.69
CA VAL A 52 11.75 -8.99 -15.17
C VAL A 52 10.71 -7.91 -15.41
N ILE A 53 10.90 -6.76 -14.75
CA ILE A 53 10.03 -5.60 -14.83
C ILE A 53 10.81 -4.34 -15.19
N ASP A 54 10.12 -3.26 -15.50
CA ASP A 54 10.76 -1.94 -15.66
C ASP A 54 11.61 -1.62 -14.44
N LEU A 55 12.81 -1.08 -14.68
CA LEU A 55 13.60 -0.48 -13.62
C LEU A 55 12.94 0.84 -13.21
N LEU A 56 12.70 0.98 -11.92
CA LEU A 56 12.23 2.21 -11.27
C LEU A 56 13.36 2.85 -10.47
N ASP A 57 13.13 4.04 -9.95
CA ASP A 57 14.05 4.73 -9.04
C ASP A 57 13.87 4.23 -7.60
N ARG A 58 14.00 5.08 -6.63
CA ARG A 58 13.92 4.78 -5.19
C ARG A 58 12.47 4.63 -4.73
N SER A 59 12.28 3.79 -3.71
CA SER A 59 11.02 3.73 -2.99
C SER A 59 10.78 5.01 -2.17
N LEU A 60 9.52 5.23 -1.76
CA LEU A 60 9.22 6.34 -0.86
C LEU A 60 9.90 6.17 0.50
N GLU A 61 10.19 4.94 0.96
CA GLU A 61 10.97 4.71 2.17
C GLU A 61 12.42 5.18 1.98
N ASP A 62 13.09 4.79 0.88
CA ASP A 62 14.47 5.22 0.59
C ASP A 62 14.56 6.76 0.48
N LEU A 63 13.61 7.37 -0.20
CA LEU A 63 13.56 8.84 -0.32
C LEU A 63 13.28 9.51 1.02
N HIS A 64 12.42 8.92 1.84
CA HIS A 64 12.13 9.42 3.17
C HIS A 64 13.36 9.40 4.08
N GLU A 65 14.18 8.34 3.99
CA GLU A 65 15.46 8.27 4.71
C GLU A 65 16.44 9.36 4.25
N VAL A 66 16.57 9.55 2.92
CA VAL A 66 17.43 10.61 2.34
C VAL A 66 16.96 12.01 2.76
N CYS A 67 15.64 12.21 2.90
CA CYS A 67 15.04 13.47 3.35
C CYS A 67 14.97 13.59 4.89
N HIS A 68 15.88 12.91 5.61
CA HIS A 68 15.94 12.96 7.08
C HIS A 68 14.62 12.56 7.76
N ARG A 69 13.91 11.62 7.17
CA ARG A 69 12.64 11.06 7.66
C ARG A 69 11.52 12.10 7.81
N ARG A 70 11.46 13.06 6.90
CA ARG A 70 10.40 14.06 6.91
C ARG A 70 10.17 14.62 5.50
N PHE A 71 8.98 14.41 4.97
CA PHE A 71 8.53 15.09 3.76
C PHE A 71 7.75 16.36 4.08
N SER A 72 7.78 17.32 3.17
CA SER A 72 6.91 18.48 3.25
C SER A 72 5.44 18.10 3.05
N LEU A 73 4.53 18.91 3.60
CA LEU A 73 3.10 18.74 3.37
C LEU A 73 2.77 18.70 1.87
N LYS A 74 3.31 19.61 1.08
CA LYS A 74 3.10 19.66 -0.38
C LYS A 74 3.53 18.35 -1.06
N THR A 75 4.69 17.80 -0.69
CA THR A 75 5.15 16.51 -1.22
C THR A 75 4.16 15.40 -0.89
N VAL A 76 3.72 15.30 0.37
CA VAL A 76 2.78 14.25 0.77
C VAL A 76 1.42 14.40 0.09
N LEU A 77 0.93 15.61 -0.13
CA LEU A 77 -0.35 15.83 -0.83
C LEU A 77 -0.28 15.41 -2.31
N MET A 78 0.83 15.71 -3.00
CA MET A 78 1.05 15.23 -4.38
C MET A 78 1.12 13.71 -4.45
N LEU A 79 1.84 13.08 -3.50
CA LEU A 79 1.94 11.62 -3.40
C LEU A 79 0.57 11.01 -3.09
N ALA A 80 -0.19 11.57 -2.15
CA ALA A 80 -1.50 11.07 -1.75
C ALA A 80 -2.46 10.96 -2.94
N CYS A 81 -2.54 11.98 -3.79
CA CYS A 81 -3.38 11.94 -4.99
C CYS A 81 -3.00 10.79 -5.95
N GLN A 82 -1.69 10.57 -6.17
CA GLN A 82 -1.21 9.50 -7.03
C GLN A 82 -1.41 8.12 -6.39
N MET A 83 -1.11 7.96 -5.10
CA MET A 83 -1.27 6.71 -4.35
C MET A 83 -2.73 6.27 -4.29
N ILE A 84 -3.67 7.21 -4.08
CA ILE A 84 -5.11 6.93 -4.14
C ILE A 84 -5.47 6.41 -5.54
N SER A 85 -4.98 7.04 -6.59
CA SER A 85 -5.28 6.62 -7.99
C SER A 85 -4.71 5.23 -8.31
N ALA A 86 -3.50 4.92 -7.82
CA ALA A 86 -2.89 3.61 -8.00
C ALA A 86 -3.70 2.51 -7.28
N VAL A 87 -4.12 2.75 -6.04
CA VAL A 87 -4.92 1.79 -5.26
C VAL A 87 -6.33 1.66 -5.84
N GLU A 88 -6.98 2.76 -6.25
CA GLU A 88 -8.26 2.73 -6.96
C GLU A 88 -8.19 1.82 -8.20
N TYR A 89 -7.11 1.90 -8.98
CA TYR A 89 -6.94 1.05 -10.15
C TYR A 89 -6.95 -0.43 -9.79
N LEU A 90 -6.23 -0.86 -8.73
CA LEU A 90 -6.25 -2.24 -8.25
C LEU A 90 -7.64 -2.66 -7.80
N HIS A 91 -8.33 -1.81 -7.05
CA HIS A 91 -9.67 -2.06 -6.55
C HIS A 91 -10.69 -2.19 -7.70
N LYS A 92 -10.59 -1.37 -8.74
CA LYS A 92 -11.40 -1.49 -9.97
C LYS A 92 -11.13 -2.78 -10.73
N ARG A 93 -9.94 -3.38 -10.60
CA ARG A 93 -9.59 -4.71 -11.12
C ARG A 93 -9.94 -5.85 -10.17
N ASN A 94 -10.72 -5.58 -9.11
CA ASN A 94 -11.25 -6.52 -8.13
C ASN A 94 -10.19 -7.08 -7.15
N PHE A 95 -9.08 -6.39 -6.97
CA PHE A 95 -8.01 -6.78 -6.05
C PHE A 95 -7.76 -5.72 -4.99
N ILE A 96 -7.43 -6.17 -3.78
CA ILE A 96 -6.85 -5.36 -2.70
C ILE A 96 -5.38 -5.72 -2.56
N HIS A 97 -4.55 -4.74 -2.17
CA HIS A 97 -3.10 -4.89 -2.09
C HIS A 97 -2.66 -5.63 -0.82
N ARG A 98 -3.20 -5.26 0.33
CA ARG A 98 -2.96 -5.82 1.67
C ARG A 98 -1.56 -5.61 2.27
N ASP A 99 -0.67 -4.93 1.57
CA ASP A 99 0.65 -4.53 2.10
C ASP A 99 1.03 -3.12 1.66
N ILE A 100 0.13 -2.18 1.91
CA ILE A 100 0.36 -0.75 1.67
C ILE A 100 1.42 -0.25 2.64
N LYS A 101 2.57 0.16 2.10
CA LYS A 101 3.72 0.69 2.84
C LYS A 101 4.61 1.55 1.92
N PRO A 102 5.44 2.45 2.45
CA PRO A 102 6.31 3.32 1.63
C PRO A 102 7.25 2.56 0.70
N ASP A 103 7.71 1.36 1.12
CA ASP A 103 8.60 0.50 0.32
C ASP A 103 7.95 0.03 -0.99
N ASN A 104 6.62 -0.10 -1.02
CA ASN A 104 5.86 -0.61 -2.16
C ASN A 104 5.36 0.50 -3.10
N PHE A 105 5.73 1.75 -2.84
CA PHE A 105 5.54 2.89 -3.74
C PHE A 105 6.89 3.42 -4.17
N VAL A 106 7.14 3.39 -5.48
CA VAL A 106 8.45 3.64 -6.06
C VAL A 106 8.33 4.74 -7.12
N MET A 107 9.27 5.67 -7.16
CA MET A 107 9.30 6.73 -8.16
C MET A 107 9.76 6.19 -9.50
N GLY A 108 9.24 6.74 -10.59
CA GLY A 108 9.70 6.43 -11.93
C GLY A 108 11.07 7.01 -12.25
N LEU A 109 11.61 6.66 -13.42
CA LEU A 109 12.86 7.16 -13.94
C LEU A 109 12.68 8.08 -15.14
N GLY A 110 13.60 8.99 -15.34
CA GLY A 110 13.67 9.86 -16.52
C GLY A 110 12.39 10.73 -16.67
N LYS A 111 11.64 10.52 -17.75
CA LYS A 111 10.39 11.27 -18.00
C LYS A 111 9.28 11.01 -16.97
N ASP A 112 9.34 9.86 -16.31
CA ASP A 112 8.36 9.43 -15.31
C ASP A 112 8.85 9.68 -13.87
N ALA A 113 9.93 10.45 -13.68
CA ALA A 113 10.56 10.69 -12.37
C ALA A 113 9.64 11.34 -11.30
N ASN A 114 8.55 11.97 -11.72
CA ASN A 114 7.52 12.54 -10.87
C ASN A 114 6.29 11.64 -10.72
N HIS A 115 6.33 10.43 -11.26
CA HIS A 115 5.23 9.47 -11.23
C HIS A 115 5.48 8.37 -10.19
N VAL A 116 4.43 8.04 -9.42
CA VAL A 116 4.47 7.00 -8.39
C VAL A 116 3.96 5.69 -8.96
N PHE A 117 4.76 4.65 -8.83
CA PHE A 117 4.40 3.28 -9.17
C PHE A 117 4.13 2.46 -7.92
N VAL A 118 3.14 1.59 -7.96
CA VAL A 118 2.88 0.58 -6.93
C VAL A 118 3.45 -0.77 -7.37
N ILE A 119 4.13 -1.45 -6.46
CA ILE A 119 4.82 -2.72 -6.71
C ILE A 119 4.47 -3.75 -5.63
N ASP A 120 4.92 -4.99 -5.83
CA ASP A 120 4.82 -6.12 -4.90
C ASP A 120 3.38 -6.57 -4.62
N PHE A 121 2.83 -7.31 -5.58
CA PHE A 121 1.49 -7.90 -5.49
C PHE A 121 1.47 -9.30 -4.87
N GLY A 122 2.57 -9.76 -4.27
CA GLY A 122 2.68 -11.10 -3.68
C GLY A 122 1.65 -11.39 -2.58
N LEU A 123 1.15 -10.36 -1.91
CA LEU A 123 0.10 -10.45 -0.89
C LEU A 123 -1.27 -9.97 -1.38
N ALA A 124 -1.40 -9.51 -2.62
CA ALA A 124 -2.67 -9.02 -3.14
C ALA A 124 -3.74 -10.12 -3.16
N LYS A 125 -4.99 -9.74 -3.01
CA LYS A 125 -6.12 -10.68 -2.93
C LYS A 125 -7.30 -10.18 -3.74
N ARG A 126 -7.96 -11.10 -4.46
CA ARG A 126 -9.25 -10.80 -5.07
C ARG A 126 -10.29 -10.63 -3.98
N TYR A 127 -10.98 -9.48 -3.95
CA TYR A 127 -12.01 -9.17 -2.96
C TYR A 127 -13.44 -9.31 -3.48
N ARG A 128 -13.62 -9.44 -4.80
CA ARG A 128 -14.92 -9.73 -5.42
C ARG A 128 -14.75 -10.57 -6.68
N ASP A 129 -15.79 -11.29 -7.03
CA ASP A 129 -15.83 -12.09 -8.25
C ASP A 129 -15.75 -11.21 -9.51
N LEU A 130 -15.08 -11.69 -10.56
CA LEU A 130 -14.84 -10.91 -11.79
C LEU A 130 -16.09 -10.76 -12.66
N ILE A 131 -17.05 -11.69 -12.56
CA ILE A 131 -18.24 -11.75 -13.42
C ILE A 131 -19.46 -11.25 -12.66
N THR A 132 -19.70 -11.81 -11.49
CA THR A 132 -20.90 -11.50 -10.69
C THR A 132 -20.71 -10.25 -9.83
N HIS A 133 -19.48 -9.78 -9.66
CA HIS A 133 -19.10 -8.70 -8.75
C HIS A 133 -19.52 -8.92 -7.29
N VAL A 134 -19.86 -10.14 -6.90
CA VAL A 134 -20.16 -10.50 -5.52
C VAL A 134 -18.90 -10.34 -4.68
N HIS A 135 -19.01 -9.54 -3.63
CA HIS A 135 -17.92 -9.28 -2.67
C HIS A 135 -17.67 -10.53 -1.80
N ILE A 136 -16.41 -10.77 -1.41
CA ILE A 136 -16.09 -11.78 -0.40
C ILE A 136 -16.84 -11.49 0.89
N HIS A 137 -17.11 -12.52 1.68
CA HIS A 137 -17.76 -12.37 2.96
C HIS A 137 -16.80 -11.87 4.05
N PRO A 138 -17.28 -11.04 5.00
CA PRO A 138 -16.49 -10.73 6.18
C PRO A 138 -16.20 -12.03 6.96
N ALA A 139 -15.03 -12.08 7.59
CA ALA A 139 -14.60 -13.22 8.40
C ALA A 139 -13.63 -12.74 9.47
N ASP A 140 -13.63 -13.44 10.60
CA ASP A 140 -12.75 -13.19 11.74
C ASP A 140 -11.69 -14.30 11.87
N GLY A 141 -10.78 -14.14 12.83
CA GLY A 141 -9.76 -15.13 13.13
C GLY A 141 -8.66 -15.25 12.07
N LYS A 142 -8.48 -14.22 11.24
CA LYS A 142 -7.43 -14.18 10.23
C LYS A 142 -6.08 -13.81 10.85
N SER A 143 -5.03 -14.46 10.40
CA SER A 143 -3.68 -14.01 10.69
C SER A 143 -3.39 -12.71 9.93
N LEU A 144 -2.67 -11.79 10.57
CA LEU A 144 -2.27 -10.56 9.92
C LEU A 144 -1.46 -10.86 8.65
N THR A 145 -1.95 -10.32 7.54
CA THR A 145 -1.24 -10.24 6.27
C THR A 145 -0.77 -8.80 6.06
N GLY A 146 0.47 -8.61 5.64
CA GLY A 146 1.08 -7.31 5.43
C GLY A 146 1.90 -6.82 6.63
N THR A 147 2.22 -5.54 6.62
CA THR A 147 3.14 -4.88 7.56
C THR A 147 2.38 -4.24 8.71
N ALA A 148 2.54 -4.75 9.94
CA ALA A 148 1.77 -4.33 11.12
C ALA A 148 1.79 -2.80 11.36
N ARG A 149 2.91 -2.12 11.04
CA ARG A 149 3.07 -0.67 11.19
C ARG A 149 1.96 0.09 10.47
N TYR A 150 1.61 -0.32 9.26
CA TYR A 150 0.66 0.38 8.40
C TYR A 150 -0.69 -0.34 8.27
N ALA A 151 -0.81 -1.58 8.74
CA ALA A 151 -2.05 -2.35 8.68
C ALA A 151 -3.22 -1.64 9.38
N SER A 152 -4.42 -1.78 8.84
CA SER A 152 -5.64 -1.25 9.47
C SER A 152 -5.89 -1.86 10.84
N VAL A 153 -6.67 -1.19 11.67
CA VAL A 153 -7.09 -1.73 12.98
C VAL A 153 -7.88 -3.02 12.78
N GLY A 154 -8.74 -3.08 11.75
CA GLY A 154 -9.49 -4.30 11.42
C GLY A 154 -8.57 -5.49 11.11
N ALA A 155 -7.56 -5.30 10.25
CA ALA A 155 -6.59 -6.34 9.90
C ALA A 155 -5.77 -6.81 11.11
N LEU A 156 -5.34 -5.90 11.97
CA LEU A 156 -4.63 -6.22 13.22
C LEU A 156 -5.51 -6.97 14.21
N GLY A 157 -6.82 -6.65 14.25
CA GLY A 157 -7.83 -7.34 15.05
C GLY A 157 -8.22 -8.73 14.52
N GLY A 158 -7.63 -9.16 13.40
CA GLY A 158 -7.89 -10.49 12.82
C GLY A 158 -9.10 -10.55 11.90
N ASN A 159 -9.57 -9.43 11.39
CA ASN A 159 -10.68 -9.39 10.44
C ASN A 159 -10.18 -9.57 9.01
N GLU A 160 -11.04 -10.13 8.15
CA GLU A 160 -10.79 -10.17 6.71
C GLU A 160 -10.66 -8.75 6.16
N GLN A 161 -9.67 -8.54 5.27
CA GLN A 161 -9.39 -7.23 4.68
C GLN A 161 -10.27 -6.96 3.46
N SER A 162 -10.63 -5.71 3.25
CA SER A 162 -11.33 -5.21 2.08
C SER A 162 -10.72 -3.89 1.58
N ARG A 163 -11.39 -3.19 0.66
CA ARG A 163 -10.90 -1.92 0.09
C ARG A 163 -10.60 -0.86 1.14
N ARG A 164 -11.43 -0.77 2.18
CA ARG A 164 -11.26 0.21 3.27
C ARG A 164 -9.94 0.03 4.03
N ASP A 165 -9.44 -1.20 4.12
CA ASP A 165 -8.21 -1.50 4.85
C ASP A 165 -6.97 -0.98 4.11
N ASP A 166 -6.92 -1.09 2.78
CA ASP A 166 -5.88 -0.46 1.97
C ASP A 166 -5.92 1.08 2.11
N MET A 167 -7.13 1.67 2.12
CA MET A 167 -7.28 3.13 2.29
C MET A 167 -6.83 3.58 3.68
N GLU A 168 -7.19 2.86 4.76
CA GLU A 168 -6.71 3.18 6.11
C GLU A 168 -5.19 3.11 6.19
N SER A 169 -4.58 2.12 5.54
CA SER A 169 -3.12 1.98 5.45
C SER A 169 -2.46 3.15 4.72
N LEU A 170 -3.07 3.69 3.66
CA LEU A 170 -2.58 4.90 2.98
C LEU A 170 -2.49 6.09 3.95
N GLY A 171 -3.51 6.31 4.75
CA GLY A 171 -3.51 7.38 5.76
C GLY A 171 -2.33 7.27 6.73
N TYR A 172 -2.04 6.05 7.22
CA TYR A 172 -0.89 5.83 8.10
C TYR A 172 0.45 6.04 7.40
N VAL A 173 0.56 5.67 6.13
CA VAL A 173 1.77 5.95 5.32
C VAL A 173 1.99 7.45 5.20
N TRP A 174 0.97 8.25 4.87
CA TRP A 174 1.13 9.70 4.73
C TRP A 174 1.52 10.37 6.05
N LEU A 175 0.91 9.99 7.17
CA LEU A 175 1.31 10.51 8.48
C LEU A 175 2.73 10.11 8.85
N TYR A 176 3.15 8.88 8.54
CA TYR A 176 4.54 8.46 8.71
C TYR A 176 5.50 9.31 7.89
N LEU A 177 5.20 9.58 6.63
CA LEU A 177 6.03 10.43 5.77
C LEU A 177 6.10 11.89 6.25
N LEU A 178 5.04 12.41 6.85
CA LEU A 178 5.00 13.75 7.44
C LEU A 178 5.75 13.85 8.78
N ARG A 179 5.55 12.87 9.65
CA ARG A 179 6.01 12.89 11.06
C ARG A 179 7.39 12.26 11.26
N GLY A 180 7.77 11.32 10.41
CA GLY A 180 8.95 10.45 10.58
C GLY A 180 8.72 9.26 11.51
N SER A 181 7.60 9.21 12.23
CA SER A 181 7.23 8.13 13.15
C SER A 181 5.72 8.04 13.33
N LEU A 182 5.27 6.91 13.92
CA LEU A 182 3.88 6.69 14.33
C LEU A 182 3.84 6.28 15.80
N PRO A 183 2.76 6.57 16.56
CA PRO A 183 2.69 6.31 18.01
C PRO A 183 2.96 4.86 18.44
N TRP A 184 2.72 3.90 17.54
CA TRP A 184 2.93 2.47 17.78
C TRP A 184 4.27 1.95 17.27
N MET A 185 5.24 2.83 16.97
CA MET A 185 6.62 2.44 16.63
C MET A 185 7.50 2.42 17.88
N GLY A 186 8.52 1.55 17.86
CA GLY A 186 9.50 1.48 18.97
C GLY A 186 8.96 0.87 20.26
N LEU A 187 7.82 0.17 20.24
CA LEU A 187 7.24 -0.45 21.43
C LEU A 187 8.17 -1.55 22.00
N PRO A 188 8.44 -1.54 23.33
CA PRO A 188 9.40 -2.44 23.98
C PRO A 188 8.81 -3.84 24.21
N VAL A 189 8.61 -4.62 23.13
CA VAL A 189 7.97 -5.95 23.21
C VAL A 189 8.90 -7.03 22.67
N LYS A 190 8.98 -8.15 23.37
CA LYS A 190 9.95 -9.23 23.06
C LYS A 190 9.45 -10.24 22.01
N THR A 191 8.13 -10.43 21.86
CA THR A 191 7.58 -11.43 20.93
C THR A 191 6.77 -10.79 19.83
N LYS A 192 6.78 -11.41 18.65
CA LYS A 192 6.01 -10.94 17.48
C LYS A 192 4.51 -10.81 17.79
N ARG A 193 3.93 -11.81 18.48
CA ARG A 193 2.51 -11.82 18.86
C ARG A 193 2.17 -10.66 19.81
N ALA A 194 2.96 -10.49 20.88
CA ALA A 194 2.74 -9.40 21.82
C ALA A 194 2.94 -8.04 21.15
N LYS A 195 3.90 -7.91 20.22
CA LYS A 195 4.11 -6.70 19.43
C LYS A 195 2.87 -6.34 18.59
N TYR A 196 2.28 -7.30 17.92
CA TYR A 196 1.08 -7.05 17.10
C TYR A 196 -0.12 -6.67 17.97
N GLN A 197 -0.28 -7.35 19.12
CA GLN A 197 -1.33 -7.01 20.06
C GLN A 197 -1.17 -5.57 20.59
N GLN A 198 0.04 -5.19 20.99
CA GLN A 198 0.28 -3.84 21.50
C GLN A 198 0.12 -2.76 20.42
N ILE A 199 0.55 -3.04 19.17
CA ILE A 199 0.28 -2.14 18.03
C ILE A 199 -1.24 -1.97 17.83
N TYR A 200 -2.00 -3.05 17.89
CA TYR A 200 -3.45 -3.01 17.79
C TYR A 200 -4.08 -2.12 18.87
N GLU A 201 -3.70 -2.34 20.13
CA GLU A 201 -4.22 -1.60 21.28
C GLU A 201 -3.92 -0.11 21.18
N VAL A 202 -2.68 0.27 20.84
CA VAL A 202 -2.30 1.68 20.66
C VAL A 202 -3.06 2.30 19.49
N LYS A 203 -3.17 1.62 18.34
CA LYS A 203 -3.93 2.14 17.19
C LYS A 203 -5.41 2.30 17.50
N ALA A 204 -6.01 1.32 18.17
CA ALA A 204 -7.44 1.33 18.49
C ALA A 204 -7.80 2.41 19.52
N SER A 205 -6.88 2.74 20.44
CA SER A 205 -7.09 3.76 21.47
C SER A 205 -6.66 5.18 21.06
N THR A 206 -5.91 5.34 19.97
CA THR A 206 -5.48 6.66 19.49
C THR A 206 -6.59 7.29 18.65
N SER A 207 -7.12 8.44 19.08
CA SER A 207 -8.09 9.20 18.26
C SER A 207 -7.43 9.80 17.02
N PHE A 208 -8.22 10.04 15.98
CA PHE A 208 -7.69 10.63 14.75
C PHE A 208 -7.23 12.07 14.95
N GLU A 209 -7.89 12.82 15.83
CA GLU A 209 -7.49 14.17 16.22
C GLU A 209 -6.08 14.18 16.84
N SER A 210 -5.82 13.25 17.77
CA SER A 210 -4.50 13.08 18.38
C SER A 210 -3.46 12.57 17.38
N LEU A 211 -3.85 11.61 16.54
CA LEU A 211 -2.98 11.06 15.50
C LEU A 211 -2.53 12.12 14.49
N CYS A 212 -3.44 13.01 14.10
CA CYS A 212 -3.21 14.06 13.10
C CYS A 212 -2.82 15.41 13.70
N GLU A 213 -2.55 15.49 15.02
CA GLU A 213 -2.19 16.74 15.69
C GLU A 213 -0.99 17.41 15.00
N GLY A 214 -1.13 18.70 14.70
CA GLY A 214 -0.13 19.50 14.00
C GLY A 214 -0.18 19.41 12.47
N PHE A 215 -1.14 18.67 11.92
CA PHE A 215 -1.38 18.57 10.47
C PHE A 215 -2.79 19.08 10.11
N PRO A 216 -3.04 19.39 8.81
CA PRO A 216 -4.35 19.84 8.36
C PRO A 216 -5.48 18.88 8.74
N HIS A 217 -6.66 19.45 9.06
CA HIS A 217 -7.83 18.70 9.53
C HIS A 217 -8.35 17.70 8.48
N GLU A 218 -8.03 17.92 7.22
CA GLU A 218 -8.36 17.02 6.11
C GLU A 218 -7.83 15.59 6.32
N PHE A 219 -6.73 15.42 7.06
CA PHE A 219 -6.26 14.08 7.43
C PHE A 219 -7.21 13.41 8.46
N VAL A 220 -7.75 14.18 9.40
CA VAL A 220 -8.77 13.70 10.35
C VAL A 220 -10.04 13.28 9.60
N ASP A 221 -10.53 14.17 8.71
CA ASP A 221 -11.72 13.91 7.89
C ASP A 221 -11.57 12.66 7.03
N TYR A 222 -10.36 12.46 6.46
CA TYR A 222 -10.04 11.27 5.70
C TYR A 222 -10.16 9.99 6.54
N PHE A 223 -9.55 9.97 7.72
CA PHE A 223 -9.60 8.79 8.59
C PHE A 223 -11.03 8.46 9.04
N HIS A 224 -11.81 9.46 9.41
CA HIS A 224 -13.23 9.25 9.74
C HIS A 224 -13.99 8.67 8.55
N ALA A 225 -13.87 9.28 7.38
CA ALA A 225 -14.56 8.82 6.18
C ALA A 225 -14.19 7.38 5.78
N VAL A 226 -12.91 7.00 5.92
CA VAL A 226 -12.45 5.64 5.62
C VAL A 226 -12.89 4.64 6.69
N ARG A 227 -12.85 5.02 7.97
CA ARG A 227 -13.24 4.15 9.08
C ARG A 227 -14.75 3.86 9.11
N ASP A 228 -15.57 4.79 8.63
CA ASP A 228 -17.03 4.64 8.55
C ASP A 228 -17.48 3.71 7.41
N LEU A 229 -16.59 3.37 6.45
CA LEU A 229 -16.90 2.43 5.38
C LEU A 229 -17.23 1.05 5.94
N LYS A 230 -18.34 0.48 5.49
CA LYS A 230 -18.66 -0.93 5.71
C LYS A 230 -17.72 -1.84 4.93
N PHE A 231 -17.69 -3.11 5.26
CA PHE A 231 -16.79 -4.09 4.68
C PHE A 231 -16.82 -4.13 3.13
N SER A 232 -17.99 -4.04 2.53
CA SER A 232 -18.19 -4.10 1.08
C SER A 232 -18.33 -2.74 0.40
N ASP A 233 -18.28 -1.63 1.15
CA ASP A 233 -18.46 -0.31 0.56
C ASP A 233 -17.33 0.05 -0.39
N GLU A 234 -17.67 0.82 -1.42
CA GLU A 234 -16.70 1.42 -2.31
C GLU A 234 -16.20 2.75 -1.74
N PRO A 235 -14.87 2.92 -1.55
CA PRO A 235 -14.32 4.20 -1.14
C PRO A 235 -14.59 5.29 -2.18
N ASP A 236 -14.89 6.49 -1.71
CA ASP A 236 -15.04 7.67 -2.59
C ASP A 236 -13.66 8.26 -2.94
N TYR A 237 -12.93 7.56 -3.83
CA TYR A 237 -11.58 7.94 -4.24
C TYR A 237 -11.51 9.36 -4.82
N ALA A 238 -12.55 9.77 -5.57
CA ALA A 238 -12.62 11.09 -6.19
C ALA A 238 -12.70 12.18 -5.13
N ARG A 239 -13.54 11.99 -4.09
CA ARG A 239 -13.67 12.91 -2.96
C ARG A 239 -12.34 13.01 -2.20
N TYR A 240 -11.66 11.89 -1.94
CA TYR A 240 -10.38 11.91 -1.22
C TYR A 240 -9.29 12.63 -2.00
N ARG A 241 -9.16 12.38 -3.30
CA ARG A 241 -8.23 13.14 -4.15
C ARG A 241 -8.56 14.62 -4.18
N LYS A 242 -9.84 14.96 -4.35
CA LYS A 242 -10.27 16.37 -4.38
C LYS A 242 -9.92 17.08 -3.06
N MET A 243 -10.16 16.46 -1.92
CA MET A 243 -9.87 17.02 -0.61
C MET A 243 -8.37 17.35 -0.46
N PHE A 244 -7.47 16.42 -0.82
CA PHE A 244 -6.03 16.66 -0.77
C PHE A 244 -5.54 17.62 -1.85
N TRP A 245 -6.16 17.63 -3.02
CA TRP A 245 -5.84 18.58 -4.09
C TRP A 245 -6.24 20.01 -3.71
N ASP A 246 -7.43 20.19 -3.16
CA ASP A 246 -7.89 21.52 -2.69
C ASP A 246 -6.96 22.06 -1.59
N LEU A 247 -6.51 21.20 -0.68
CA LEU A 247 -5.52 21.55 0.34
C LEU A 247 -4.15 21.90 -0.27
N PHE A 248 -3.72 21.20 -1.31
CA PHE A 248 -2.45 21.47 -2.00
C PHE A 248 -2.45 22.84 -2.71
N ILE A 249 -3.59 23.27 -3.25
CA ILE A 249 -3.71 24.57 -3.94
C ILE A 249 -3.75 25.74 -2.95
N ARG A 250 -4.31 25.57 -1.76
CA ARG A 250 -4.27 26.59 -0.68
C ARG A 250 -2.87 26.87 -0.19
#